data_53946187c08460901a929d10a3ed0da1
#
_entry.id   53946187c08460901a929d10a3ed0da1
#
_cell.length_a   1.000
_cell.length_b   1.000
_cell.length_c   1.000
_cell.angle_alpha   90.00
_cell.angle_beta   90.00
_cell.angle_gamma   90.00
#
_symmetry.space_group_name_H-M   'P 1'
#
loop_
_entity.id
_entity.type
_entity.pdbx_description
1 polymer ?
#
loop_
_entity_poly.entity_id
_entity_poly.type
_entity_poly.pdbx_seq_one_letter_code
_entity_poly.pdbx_strand_id
1 'polypeptide(L)'
;MKIAAALMGLTLIAPAAMAQDLPDLAGKEVVVVTENAYPPLQFLDKSGAAVGWEYDAMAEIAKRINITVKYENTSWDAMIPAVSEGQFDIGMTGITIKDERKEKVDFSEPYMRSEMLMIVRGDEARFTDAASFAAIPELLVSAQPGTSPFYAAVYNILDGNEENPRVIKFETFGAGLEALKSGDVDLTLSDSTAANGYVQASNGGLKIIGEPLASEDFGFIFPKGSEFVEPINAAIAAMKADGTLDALNQKWFVEYKMGE
;
A
#
# COMPACT_ATOMS: atom_id res chain seq x y z
N MET A 1 -49.95 27.36 -44.54
CA MET A 1 -48.68 26.61 -44.57
C MET A 1 -48.27 26.24 -43.17
N LYS A 2 -48.42 24.96 -42.79
CA LYS A 2 -48.00 24.44 -41.47
C LYS A 2 -46.69 23.70 -41.66
N ILE A 3 -45.64 24.21 -41.05
CA ILE A 3 -44.31 23.59 -41.08
C ILE A 3 -44.25 22.63 -39.86
N ALA A 4 -44.17 21.34 -40.14
CA ALA A 4 -43.93 20.31 -39.12
C ALA A 4 -42.42 20.20 -38.89
N ALA A 5 -41.95 20.50 -37.68
CA ALA A 5 -40.58 20.25 -37.25
C ALA A 5 -40.47 18.80 -36.76
N ALA A 6 -39.67 18.00 -37.47
CA ALA A 6 -39.32 16.64 -37.04
C ALA A 6 -38.15 16.73 -36.03
N LEU A 7 -38.40 16.37 -34.76
CA LEU A 7 -37.32 16.13 -33.79
C LEU A 7 -36.68 14.77 -34.07
N MET A 8 -35.45 14.76 -34.51
CA MET A 8 -34.62 13.59 -34.65
C MET A 8 -33.99 13.29 -33.28
N GLY A 9 -34.53 12.29 -32.57
CA GLY A 9 -33.97 11.84 -31.29
C GLY A 9 -32.62 11.11 -31.52
N LEU A 10 -31.54 11.70 -31.05
CA LEU A 10 -30.21 11.06 -31.03
C LEU A 10 -30.18 10.11 -29.84
N THR A 11 -30.37 8.81 -30.08
CA THR A 11 -30.13 7.77 -29.07
C THR A 11 -28.58 7.59 -28.89
N LEU A 12 -28.04 8.09 -27.78
CA LEU A 12 -26.71 7.75 -27.33
C LEU A 12 -26.69 6.26 -26.92
N ILE A 13 -26.14 5.41 -27.76
CA ILE A 13 -25.78 4.04 -27.42
C ILE A 13 -24.48 4.14 -26.62
N ALA A 14 -24.56 4.04 -25.28
CA ALA A 14 -23.39 3.82 -24.46
C ALA A 14 -22.77 2.47 -24.86
N PRO A 15 -21.44 2.39 -25.09
CA PRO A 15 -20.81 1.11 -25.35
C PRO A 15 -21.00 0.23 -24.10
N ALA A 16 -21.65 -0.92 -24.26
CA ALA A 16 -21.66 -1.95 -23.26
C ALA A 16 -20.19 -2.39 -23.06
N ALA A 17 -19.65 -2.15 -21.87
CA ALA A 17 -18.36 -2.71 -21.48
C ALA A 17 -18.49 -4.22 -21.64
N MET A 18 -17.77 -4.80 -22.60
CA MET A 18 -17.68 -6.24 -22.77
C MET A 18 -17.10 -6.77 -21.45
N ALA A 19 -17.88 -7.50 -20.69
CA ALA A 19 -17.39 -8.26 -19.55
C ALA A 19 -16.31 -9.21 -20.10
N GLN A 20 -15.06 -8.94 -19.74
CA GLN A 20 -13.96 -9.83 -20.10
C GLN A 20 -14.17 -11.11 -19.30
N ASP A 21 -14.27 -12.26 -19.98
CA ASP A 21 -14.36 -13.55 -19.31
C ASP A 21 -13.07 -13.74 -18.48
N LEU A 22 -13.20 -13.69 -17.16
CA LEU A 22 -12.07 -13.89 -16.25
C LEU A 22 -11.75 -15.38 -16.12
N PRO A 23 -10.48 -15.75 -15.91
CA PRO A 23 -10.10 -17.13 -15.67
C PRO A 23 -10.84 -17.70 -14.46
N ASP A 24 -11.38 -18.91 -14.60
CA ASP A 24 -11.98 -19.69 -13.50
C ASP A 24 -10.96 -20.73 -13.04
N LEU A 25 -10.46 -20.58 -11.80
CA LEU A 25 -9.49 -21.49 -11.20
C LEU A 25 -10.12 -22.61 -10.36
N ALA A 26 -11.43 -22.84 -10.55
CA ALA A 26 -12.16 -24.01 -10.06
C ALA A 26 -12.08 -24.24 -8.54
N GLY A 27 -12.03 -23.17 -7.74
CA GLY A 27 -11.96 -23.25 -6.30
C GLY A 27 -10.57 -23.60 -5.74
N LYS A 28 -9.51 -23.45 -6.54
CA LYS A 28 -8.12 -23.72 -6.12
C LYS A 28 -7.79 -22.97 -4.83
N GLU A 29 -7.21 -23.68 -3.85
CA GLU A 29 -6.74 -23.06 -2.60
C GLU A 29 -5.43 -22.30 -2.86
N VAL A 30 -5.34 -21.09 -2.30
CA VAL A 30 -4.20 -20.17 -2.43
C VAL A 30 -3.83 -19.66 -1.05
N VAL A 31 -2.56 -19.77 -0.68
CA VAL A 31 -2.04 -19.27 0.60
C VAL A 31 -1.47 -17.87 0.39
N VAL A 32 -2.11 -16.88 1.02
CA VAL A 32 -1.71 -15.47 0.98
C VAL A 32 -1.06 -15.09 2.29
N VAL A 33 0.17 -14.58 2.24
CA VAL A 33 0.91 -14.13 3.43
C VAL A 33 0.92 -12.61 3.54
N THR A 34 0.79 -12.11 4.78
CA THR A 34 0.81 -10.68 5.11
C THR A 34 1.46 -10.42 6.47
N GLU A 35 1.75 -9.16 6.81
CA GLU A 35 2.33 -8.76 8.10
C GLU A 35 1.28 -8.35 9.13
N ASN A 36 0.11 -7.87 8.72
CA ASN A 36 -0.95 -7.31 9.58
C ASN A 36 -0.50 -6.12 10.45
N ALA A 37 0.42 -5.31 9.96
CA ALA A 37 1.03 -4.22 10.71
C ALA A 37 0.96 -2.85 10.01
N TYR A 38 0.19 -2.72 8.90
CA TYR A 38 0.21 -1.54 8.05
C TYR A 38 -1.21 -1.02 7.69
N PRO A 39 -1.96 -0.44 8.67
CA PRO A 39 -3.27 0.14 8.41
C PRO A 39 -3.16 1.39 7.50
N PRO A 40 -4.15 1.65 6.64
CA PRO A 40 -5.39 0.89 6.47
C PRO A 40 -5.31 -0.20 5.40
N LEU A 41 -4.10 -0.58 4.92
CA LEU A 41 -3.93 -1.60 3.89
C LEU A 41 -4.20 -3.00 4.44
N GLN A 42 -3.56 -3.39 5.54
CA GLN A 42 -3.78 -4.67 6.24
C GLN A 42 -3.36 -4.56 7.72
N PHE A 43 -4.24 -4.95 8.62
CA PHE A 43 -4.02 -4.81 10.05
C PHE A 43 -5.04 -5.64 10.83
N LEU A 44 -4.79 -5.79 12.15
CA LEU A 44 -5.77 -6.33 13.08
C LEU A 44 -6.59 -5.19 13.66
N ASP A 45 -7.92 -5.28 13.57
CA ASP A 45 -8.82 -4.33 14.21
C ASP A 45 -8.87 -4.52 15.73
N LYS A 46 -9.67 -3.71 16.44
CA LYS A 46 -9.82 -3.79 17.90
C LYS A 46 -10.38 -5.13 18.41
N SER A 47 -11.05 -5.90 17.53
CA SER A 47 -11.55 -7.24 17.85
C SER A 47 -10.50 -8.34 17.61
N GLY A 48 -9.36 -8.01 16.99
CA GLY A 48 -8.35 -8.93 16.52
C GLY A 48 -8.65 -9.55 15.16
N ALA A 49 -9.67 -9.04 14.45
CA ALA A 49 -9.95 -9.48 13.10
C ALA A 49 -8.98 -8.84 12.10
N ALA A 50 -8.49 -9.62 11.16
CA ALA A 50 -7.66 -9.15 10.06
C ALA A 50 -8.52 -8.44 9.02
N VAL A 51 -8.23 -7.16 8.78
CA VAL A 51 -9.01 -6.27 7.91
C VAL A 51 -8.10 -5.33 7.14
N GLY A 52 -8.64 -4.66 6.14
CA GLY A 52 -7.95 -3.63 5.37
C GLY A 52 -8.26 -3.67 3.88
N TRP A 53 -7.74 -2.68 3.18
CA TRP A 53 -7.94 -2.53 1.75
C TRP A 53 -7.49 -3.77 0.97
N GLU A 54 -6.31 -4.32 1.30
CA GLU A 54 -5.75 -5.49 0.61
C GLU A 54 -6.56 -6.76 0.88
N TYR A 55 -7.14 -6.91 2.08
CA TYR A 55 -8.03 -8.03 2.38
C TYR A 55 -9.30 -7.97 1.54
N ASP A 56 -9.93 -6.80 1.44
CA ASP A 56 -11.13 -6.63 0.62
C ASP A 56 -10.82 -6.80 -0.88
N ALA A 57 -9.68 -6.26 -1.34
CA ALA A 57 -9.24 -6.42 -2.72
C ALA A 57 -8.99 -7.89 -3.07
N MET A 58 -8.29 -8.62 -2.20
CA MET A 58 -8.01 -10.05 -2.41
C MET A 58 -9.29 -10.89 -2.34
N ALA A 59 -10.24 -10.56 -1.45
CA ALA A 59 -11.54 -11.23 -1.39
C ALA A 59 -12.34 -11.04 -2.69
N GLU A 60 -12.34 -9.83 -3.26
CA GLU A 60 -13.02 -9.58 -4.53
C GLU A 60 -12.30 -10.26 -5.71
N ILE A 61 -10.96 -10.26 -5.73
CA ILE A 61 -10.17 -11.04 -6.69
C ILE A 61 -10.54 -12.52 -6.60
N ALA A 62 -10.52 -13.08 -5.40
CA ALA A 62 -10.82 -14.50 -5.15
C ALA A 62 -12.20 -14.90 -5.69
N LYS A 63 -13.19 -14.06 -5.46
CA LYS A 63 -14.55 -14.25 -5.98
C LYS A 63 -14.58 -14.24 -7.52
N ARG A 64 -13.83 -13.32 -8.15
CA ARG A 64 -13.84 -13.13 -9.61
C ARG A 64 -13.18 -14.24 -10.37
N ILE A 65 -12.09 -14.80 -9.84
CA ILE A 65 -11.32 -15.88 -10.49
C ILE A 65 -11.56 -17.26 -9.86
N ASN A 66 -12.53 -17.35 -8.93
CA ASN A 66 -12.95 -18.58 -8.25
C ASN A 66 -11.76 -19.32 -7.60
N ILE A 67 -11.10 -18.66 -6.63
CA ILE A 67 -10.10 -19.25 -5.73
C ILE A 67 -10.58 -19.20 -4.28
N THR A 68 -10.02 -20.08 -3.44
CA THR A 68 -10.23 -20.08 -1.99
C THR A 68 -8.95 -19.58 -1.32
N VAL A 69 -9.02 -18.47 -0.58
CA VAL A 69 -7.86 -17.86 0.06
C VAL A 69 -7.72 -18.31 1.50
N LYS A 70 -6.51 -18.77 1.84
CA LYS A 70 -6.07 -18.99 3.22
C LYS A 70 -5.02 -17.92 3.55
N TYR A 71 -5.23 -17.19 4.65
CA TYR A 71 -4.29 -16.17 5.08
C TYR A 71 -3.32 -16.69 6.14
N GLU A 72 -2.05 -16.35 5.98
CA GLU A 72 -0.99 -16.62 6.95
C GLU A 72 -0.29 -15.29 7.31
N ASN A 73 0.37 -15.26 8.46
CA ASN A 73 1.07 -14.07 8.94
C ASN A 73 2.58 -14.33 9.01
N THR A 74 3.37 -13.32 8.62
CA THR A 74 4.84 -13.35 8.74
C THR A 74 5.36 -11.94 9.02
N SER A 75 6.65 -11.82 9.39
CA SER A 75 7.31 -10.52 9.46
C SER A 75 7.71 -10.02 8.07
N TRP A 76 7.91 -8.71 7.95
CA TRP A 76 8.35 -8.08 6.69
C TRP A 76 9.65 -8.69 6.14
N ASP A 77 10.66 -8.87 6.98
CA ASP A 77 11.98 -9.40 6.59
C ASP A 77 11.94 -10.83 6.06
N ALA A 78 10.99 -11.65 6.53
CA ALA A 78 10.80 -13.02 6.09
C ALA A 78 9.92 -13.13 4.83
N MET A 79 9.09 -12.13 4.51
CA MET A 79 8.03 -12.24 3.49
C MET A 79 8.57 -12.51 2.08
N ILE A 80 9.46 -11.64 1.56
CA ILE A 80 10.00 -11.80 0.19
C ILE A 80 10.79 -13.10 0.05
N PRO A 81 11.69 -13.48 0.99
CA PRO A 81 12.34 -14.79 0.96
C PRO A 81 11.35 -15.96 0.94
N ALA A 82 10.37 -15.97 1.84
CA ALA A 82 9.42 -17.08 1.95
C ALA A 82 8.55 -17.25 0.69
N VAL A 83 8.08 -16.14 0.09
CA VAL A 83 7.35 -16.18 -1.20
C VAL A 83 8.29 -16.64 -2.32
N SER A 84 9.52 -16.12 -2.39
CA SER A 84 10.50 -16.52 -3.41
C SER A 84 10.82 -18.02 -3.39
N GLU A 85 10.82 -18.64 -2.20
CA GLU A 85 11.04 -20.07 -1.99
C GLU A 85 9.77 -20.92 -2.21
N GLY A 86 8.63 -20.30 -2.52
CA GLY A 86 7.36 -20.99 -2.74
C GLY A 86 6.70 -21.53 -1.47
N GLN A 87 7.03 -21.00 -0.28
CA GLN A 87 6.35 -21.34 0.96
C GLN A 87 4.92 -20.79 0.99
N PHE A 88 4.67 -19.70 0.26
CA PHE A 88 3.37 -19.05 0.08
C PHE A 88 3.16 -18.75 -1.40
N ASP A 89 1.90 -18.73 -1.82
CA ASP A 89 1.52 -18.48 -3.22
C ASP A 89 1.53 -16.98 -3.55
N ILE A 90 1.15 -16.13 -2.60
CA ILE A 90 1.01 -14.68 -2.77
C ILE A 90 1.48 -13.97 -1.50
N GLY A 91 2.20 -12.84 -1.67
CA GLY A 91 2.48 -11.90 -0.57
C GLY A 91 1.78 -10.56 -0.80
N MET A 92 1.21 -9.98 0.28
CA MET A 92 0.56 -8.67 0.27
C MET A 92 0.89 -7.89 1.56
N THR A 93 1.40 -6.66 1.43
CA THR A 93 1.64 -5.73 2.53
C THR A 93 2.09 -4.35 2.02
N GLY A 94 1.41 -3.81 0.99
CA GLY A 94 1.82 -2.55 0.37
C GLY A 94 3.21 -2.66 -0.26
N ILE A 95 3.48 -3.73 -1.02
CA ILE A 95 4.83 -4.04 -1.50
C ILE A 95 5.14 -3.21 -2.74
N THR A 96 6.08 -2.27 -2.59
CA THR A 96 6.56 -1.44 -3.69
C THR A 96 7.21 -2.31 -4.78
N ILE A 97 6.78 -2.10 -6.01
CA ILE A 97 7.34 -2.72 -7.21
C ILE A 97 8.72 -2.09 -7.47
N LYS A 98 9.80 -2.87 -7.29
CA LYS A 98 11.19 -2.46 -7.52
C LYS A 98 11.95 -3.53 -8.29
N ASP A 99 12.90 -3.10 -9.12
CA ASP A 99 13.66 -4.03 -9.97
C ASP A 99 14.47 -5.03 -9.14
N GLU A 100 15.07 -4.61 -8.04
CA GLU A 100 15.79 -5.50 -7.11
C GLU A 100 14.90 -6.58 -6.49
N ARG A 101 13.60 -6.29 -6.27
CA ARG A 101 12.62 -7.26 -5.78
C ARG A 101 12.15 -8.18 -6.90
N LYS A 102 12.00 -7.64 -8.12
CA LYS A 102 11.66 -8.44 -9.31
C LYS A 102 12.71 -9.49 -9.65
N GLU A 103 13.94 -9.35 -9.21
CA GLU A 103 14.95 -10.41 -9.37
C GLU A 103 14.58 -11.68 -8.60
N LYS A 104 13.86 -11.55 -7.48
CA LYS A 104 13.52 -12.65 -6.54
C LYS A 104 12.11 -13.17 -6.69
N VAL A 105 11.16 -12.31 -6.98
CA VAL A 105 9.72 -12.60 -7.05
C VAL A 105 9.11 -12.00 -8.31
N ASP A 106 7.94 -12.50 -8.72
CA ASP A 106 7.12 -11.85 -9.72
C ASP A 106 6.13 -10.90 -9.03
N PHE A 107 5.69 -9.88 -9.75
CA PHE A 107 4.70 -8.92 -9.27
C PHE A 107 3.43 -8.97 -10.11
N SER A 108 2.31 -8.64 -9.49
CA SER A 108 1.11 -8.28 -10.24
C SER A 108 1.32 -6.94 -10.96
N GLU A 109 0.38 -6.61 -11.89
CA GLU A 109 0.18 -5.22 -12.28
C GLU A 109 -0.10 -4.35 -11.04
N PRO A 110 0.29 -3.05 -11.07
CA PRO A 110 0.04 -2.18 -9.95
C PRO A 110 -1.45 -2.08 -9.61
N TYR A 111 -1.81 -2.33 -8.35
CA TYR A 111 -3.17 -2.10 -7.88
C TYR A 111 -3.35 -0.70 -7.28
N MET A 112 -2.26 -0.05 -6.86
CA MET A 112 -2.27 1.26 -6.20
C MET A 112 -0.98 2.02 -6.51
N ARG A 113 -1.10 3.37 -6.60
CA ARG A 113 0.03 4.29 -6.60
C ARG A 113 -0.02 5.14 -5.35
N SER A 114 1.12 5.34 -4.72
CA SER A 114 1.27 6.12 -3.50
C SER A 114 2.49 7.04 -3.57
N GLU A 115 2.59 8.00 -2.66
CA GLU A 115 3.71 8.92 -2.53
C GLU A 115 4.41 8.70 -1.19
N MET A 116 5.73 8.82 -1.16
CA MET A 116 6.53 8.74 0.06
C MET A 116 6.52 10.08 0.78
N LEU A 117 5.95 10.13 1.98
CA LEU A 117 5.73 11.35 2.77
C LEU A 117 6.54 11.34 4.07
N MET A 118 6.88 12.54 4.54
CA MET A 118 7.53 12.81 5.81
C MET A 118 6.50 13.14 6.88
N ILE A 119 6.47 12.36 7.96
CA ILE A 119 5.56 12.55 9.10
C ILE A 119 6.37 13.00 10.32
N VAL A 120 5.92 14.05 10.95
CA VAL A 120 6.51 14.61 12.18
C VAL A 120 5.44 14.88 13.24
N ARG A 121 5.86 15.16 14.48
CA ARG A 121 4.93 15.64 15.51
C ARG A 121 4.28 16.96 15.09
N GLY A 122 3.07 17.22 15.55
CA GLY A 122 2.29 18.41 15.19
C GLY A 122 2.96 19.73 15.56
N ASP A 123 3.73 19.74 16.64
CA ASP A 123 4.48 20.89 17.17
C ASP A 123 5.91 21.02 16.61
N GLU A 124 6.36 20.11 15.74
CA GLU A 124 7.71 20.17 15.15
C GLU A 124 7.90 21.48 14.36
N ALA A 125 8.94 22.21 14.68
CA ALA A 125 9.26 23.51 14.04
C ALA A 125 10.76 23.67 13.70
N ARG A 126 11.61 22.67 14.05
CA ARG A 126 13.06 22.75 13.83
C ARG A 126 13.43 22.55 12.35
N PHE A 127 12.59 21.85 11.61
CA PHE A 127 12.79 21.56 10.18
C PHE A 127 11.44 21.44 9.46
N THR A 128 11.43 21.65 8.14
CA THR A 128 10.21 21.69 7.32
C THR A 128 10.28 20.80 6.07
N ASP A 129 11.45 20.23 5.78
CA ASP A 129 11.72 19.39 4.61
C ASP A 129 12.93 18.48 4.86
N ALA A 130 13.23 17.61 3.88
CA ALA A 130 14.33 16.66 3.94
C ALA A 130 15.69 17.34 4.11
N ALA A 131 15.94 18.44 3.40
CA ALA A 131 17.21 19.15 3.45
C ALA A 131 17.47 19.79 4.80
N SER A 132 16.46 20.44 5.37
CA SER A 132 16.55 21.05 6.72
C SER A 132 16.65 20.01 7.83
N PHE A 133 15.99 18.82 7.69
CA PHE A 133 16.21 17.68 8.59
C PHE A 133 17.65 17.17 8.51
N ALA A 134 18.16 16.96 7.30
CA ALA A 134 19.52 16.45 7.07
C ALA A 134 20.59 17.38 7.70
N ALA A 135 20.36 18.70 7.65
CA ALA A 135 21.27 19.71 8.14
C ALA A 135 21.40 19.75 9.69
N ILE A 136 20.51 19.08 10.43
CA ILE A 136 20.51 19.04 11.91
C ILE A 136 20.98 17.65 12.36
N PRO A 137 22.26 17.48 12.78
CA PRO A 137 22.86 16.15 12.98
C PRO A 137 22.26 15.32 14.13
N GLU A 138 21.64 15.96 15.10
CA GLU A 138 21.05 15.32 16.28
C GLU A 138 19.66 14.74 16.04
N LEU A 139 18.99 15.07 14.93
CA LEU A 139 17.66 14.57 14.64
C LEU A 139 17.68 13.11 14.17
N LEU A 140 16.70 12.35 14.65
CA LEU A 140 16.58 10.91 14.41
C LEU A 140 15.37 10.59 13.53
N VAL A 141 15.52 9.60 12.66
CA VAL A 141 14.42 9.07 11.83
C VAL A 141 14.14 7.61 12.18
N SER A 142 12.86 7.24 12.37
CA SER A 142 12.47 5.83 12.53
C SER A 142 12.29 5.15 11.18
N ALA A 143 12.71 3.91 11.06
CA ALA A 143 12.51 3.11 9.87
C ALA A 143 12.45 1.61 10.17
N GLN A 144 11.68 0.87 9.37
CA GLN A 144 11.69 -0.60 9.35
C GLN A 144 12.68 -1.05 8.27
N PRO A 145 13.74 -1.79 8.61
CA PRO A 145 14.77 -2.20 7.66
C PRO A 145 14.22 -2.92 6.42
N GLY A 146 14.82 -2.68 5.26
CA GLY A 146 14.45 -3.33 4.00
C GLY A 146 13.17 -2.80 3.34
N THR A 147 12.47 -1.83 3.97
CA THR A 147 11.29 -1.17 3.39
C THR A 147 11.67 -0.01 2.47
N SER A 148 10.73 0.46 1.63
CA SER A 148 10.94 1.67 0.83
C SER A 148 11.14 2.92 1.71
N PRO A 149 10.39 3.13 2.81
CA PRO A 149 10.66 4.21 3.77
C PRO A 149 12.08 4.17 4.35
N PHE A 150 12.62 2.98 4.69
CA PHE A 150 14.00 2.85 5.16
C PHE A 150 15.00 3.35 4.13
N TYR A 151 14.89 2.87 2.89
CA TYR A 151 15.79 3.29 1.82
C TYR A 151 15.63 4.78 1.46
N ALA A 152 14.41 5.32 1.51
CA ALA A 152 14.20 6.75 1.32
C ALA A 152 14.85 7.59 2.43
N ALA A 153 14.78 7.17 3.69
CA ALA A 153 15.48 7.84 4.78
C ALA A 153 16.99 7.84 4.57
N VAL A 154 17.54 6.70 4.18
CA VAL A 154 18.99 6.51 3.98
C VAL A 154 19.52 7.27 2.77
N TYR A 155 18.88 7.09 1.59
CA TYR A 155 19.42 7.54 0.32
C TYR A 155 18.86 8.88 -0.17
N ASN A 156 17.63 9.24 0.21
CA ASN A 156 17.01 10.50 -0.26
C ASN A 156 17.16 11.64 0.77
N ILE A 157 17.36 11.31 2.07
CA ILE A 157 17.48 12.31 3.14
C ILE A 157 18.88 12.37 3.71
N LEU A 158 19.48 11.21 3.99
CA LEU A 158 20.79 11.11 4.64
C LEU A 158 21.92 10.86 3.63
N ASP A 159 23.03 10.29 4.07
CA ASP A 159 24.29 10.16 3.34
C ASP A 159 24.46 8.84 2.56
N GLY A 160 23.42 8.01 2.50
CA GLY A 160 23.45 6.69 1.83
C GLY A 160 24.06 5.56 2.65
N ASN A 161 24.33 5.78 3.93
CA ASN A 161 24.84 4.76 4.84
C ASN A 161 23.67 4.08 5.58
N GLU A 162 23.42 2.80 5.30
CA GLU A 162 22.36 2.01 5.97
C GLU A 162 22.62 1.78 7.47
N GLU A 163 23.85 1.97 7.94
CA GLU A 163 24.24 1.92 9.35
C GLU A 163 24.38 3.32 9.96
N ASN A 164 23.80 4.35 9.32
CA ASN A 164 23.82 5.69 9.88
C ASN A 164 23.12 5.70 11.25
N PRO A 165 23.76 6.15 12.33
CA PRO A 165 23.22 6.11 13.69
C PRO A 165 21.96 6.98 13.88
N ARG A 166 21.65 7.86 12.92
CA ARG A 166 20.42 8.65 12.93
C ARG A 166 19.19 7.84 12.49
N VAL A 167 19.36 6.66 11.88
CA VAL A 167 18.27 5.76 11.48
C VAL A 167 18.03 4.78 12.61
N ILE A 168 16.96 5.01 13.38
CA ILE A 168 16.55 4.13 14.48
C ILE A 168 15.66 3.03 13.89
N LYS A 169 16.15 1.79 13.95
CA LYS A 169 15.54 0.62 13.33
C LYS A 169 14.46 0.02 14.24
N PHE A 170 13.26 -0.20 13.71
CA PHE A 170 12.12 -0.84 14.38
C PHE A 170 11.65 -2.06 13.58
N GLU A 171 11.08 -3.06 14.26
CA GLU A 171 10.55 -4.27 13.60
C GLU A 171 9.30 -3.99 12.76
N THR A 172 8.48 -3.00 13.16
CA THR A 172 7.26 -2.61 12.44
C THR A 172 7.18 -1.10 12.27
N PHE A 173 6.46 -0.65 11.24
CA PHE A 173 6.15 0.77 11.05
C PHE A 173 5.44 1.37 12.27
N GLY A 174 4.47 0.64 12.86
CA GLY A 174 3.72 1.09 14.03
C GLY A 174 4.61 1.39 15.23
N ALA A 175 5.62 0.56 15.51
CA ALA A 175 6.58 0.79 16.59
C ALA A 175 7.39 2.08 16.36
N GLY A 176 7.84 2.33 15.13
CA GLY A 176 8.52 3.57 14.75
C GLY A 176 7.64 4.81 14.88
N LEU A 177 6.35 4.69 14.55
CA LEU A 177 5.38 5.77 14.71
C LEU A 177 5.11 6.10 16.18
N GLU A 178 5.02 5.10 17.07
CA GLU A 178 4.89 5.34 18.52
C GLU A 178 6.15 6.01 19.08
N ALA A 179 7.36 5.65 18.62
CA ALA A 179 8.60 6.33 18.96
C ALA A 179 8.62 7.80 18.49
N LEU A 180 8.02 8.12 17.33
CA LEU A 180 7.82 9.51 16.89
C LEU A 180 6.88 10.27 17.83
N LYS A 181 5.76 9.67 18.21
CA LYS A 181 4.77 10.30 19.12
C LYS A 181 5.35 10.56 20.52
N SER A 182 6.17 9.62 21.03
CA SER A 182 6.84 9.77 22.35
C SER A 182 8.01 10.77 22.33
N GLY A 183 8.54 11.11 21.16
CA GLY A 183 9.69 12.01 21.00
C GLY A 183 11.04 11.31 21.03
N ASP A 184 11.07 9.97 20.93
CA ASP A 184 12.31 9.18 20.86
C ASP A 184 12.98 9.29 19.48
N VAL A 185 12.19 9.67 18.46
CA VAL A 185 12.66 10.04 17.12
C VAL A 185 11.93 11.32 16.66
N ASP A 186 12.41 11.95 15.58
CA ASP A 186 11.90 13.26 15.13
C ASP A 186 11.12 13.16 13.81
N LEU A 187 11.37 12.12 13.04
CA LEU A 187 10.82 11.88 11.72
C LEU A 187 10.45 10.40 11.53
N THR A 188 9.38 10.14 10.81
CA THR A 188 9.14 8.84 10.16
C THR A 188 8.69 9.05 8.72
N LEU A 189 8.94 8.08 7.86
CA LEU A 189 8.47 8.08 6.47
C LEU A 189 7.37 7.04 6.30
N SER A 190 6.38 7.36 5.47
CA SER A 190 5.32 6.43 5.10
C SER A 190 4.77 6.77 3.72
N ASP A 191 4.12 5.80 3.10
CA ASP A 191 3.31 6.08 1.93
C ASP A 191 2.09 6.95 2.29
N SER A 192 1.54 7.65 1.29
CA SER A 192 0.47 8.61 1.49
C SER A 192 -0.83 7.98 2.00
N THR A 193 -1.08 6.69 1.74
CA THR A 193 -2.30 6.01 2.19
C THR A 193 -2.30 5.82 3.70
N ALA A 194 -1.19 5.33 4.27
CA ALA A 194 -1.03 5.19 5.71
C ALA A 194 -0.80 6.54 6.40
N ALA A 195 0.07 7.40 5.85
CA ALA A 195 0.40 8.71 6.41
C ALA A 195 -0.85 9.57 6.68
N ASN A 196 -1.71 9.72 5.68
CA ASN A 196 -2.93 10.53 5.82
C ASN A 196 -3.87 10.00 6.90
N GLY A 197 -4.04 8.69 6.99
CA GLY A 197 -4.84 8.06 8.02
C GLY A 197 -4.32 8.31 9.43
N TYR A 198 -3.02 8.13 9.65
CA TYR A 198 -2.39 8.37 10.96
C TYR A 198 -2.40 9.84 11.37
N VAL A 199 -2.15 10.75 10.42
CA VAL A 199 -2.23 12.20 10.69
C VAL A 199 -3.65 12.60 11.06
N GLN A 200 -4.66 12.12 10.32
CA GLN A 200 -6.07 12.37 10.64
C GLN A 200 -6.43 11.83 12.04
N ALA A 201 -6.05 10.59 12.35
CA ALA A 201 -6.35 9.97 13.64
C ALA A 201 -5.62 10.63 14.82
N SER A 202 -4.52 11.35 14.58
CA SER A 202 -3.74 12.01 15.62
C SER A 202 -4.37 13.27 16.21
N ASN A 203 -5.44 13.78 15.60
CA ASN A 203 -6.12 15.02 16.03
C ASN A 203 -5.15 16.21 16.23
N GLY A 204 -4.21 16.38 15.31
CA GLY A 204 -3.18 17.43 15.34
C GLY A 204 -1.89 17.04 16.05
N GLY A 205 -1.80 15.84 16.62
CA GLY A 205 -0.56 15.31 17.20
C GLY A 205 0.54 14.98 16.18
N LEU A 206 0.16 14.76 14.92
CA LEU A 206 1.07 14.53 13.81
C LEU A 206 0.73 15.45 12.64
N LYS A 207 1.72 15.71 11.77
CA LYS A 207 1.55 16.41 10.47
C LYS A 207 2.51 15.88 9.42
N ILE A 208 2.15 16.09 8.16
CA ILE A 208 3.01 15.87 7.01
C ILE A 208 3.76 17.17 6.71
N ILE A 209 5.04 17.06 6.36
CA ILE A 209 5.89 18.18 5.95
C ILE A 209 6.64 17.90 4.66
N GLY A 210 7.08 18.95 3.98
CA GLY A 210 7.84 18.89 2.73
C GLY A 210 7.03 18.36 1.55
N GLU A 211 7.71 18.27 0.41
CA GLU A 211 7.18 17.64 -0.80
C GLU A 211 7.37 16.13 -0.72
N PRO A 212 6.58 15.32 -1.47
CA PRO A 212 6.80 13.89 -1.56
C PRO A 212 8.22 13.56 -2.04
N LEU A 213 8.86 12.58 -1.38
CA LEU A 213 10.23 12.17 -1.70
C LEU A 213 10.30 11.24 -2.92
N ALA A 214 9.24 10.51 -3.20
CA ALA A 214 9.12 9.56 -4.30
C ALA A 214 7.64 9.25 -4.58
N SER A 215 7.36 8.71 -5.78
CA SER A 215 6.11 8.01 -6.09
C SER A 215 6.39 6.53 -6.23
N GLU A 216 5.51 5.69 -5.70
CA GLU A 216 5.66 4.24 -5.65
C GLU A 216 4.40 3.55 -6.15
N ASP A 217 4.57 2.45 -6.87
CA ASP A 217 3.48 1.56 -7.28
C ASP A 217 3.52 0.30 -6.41
N PHE A 218 2.35 -0.13 -5.88
CA PHE A 218 2.23 -1.36 -5.09
C PHE A 218 1.67 -2.50 -5.91
N GLY A 219 2.21 -3.70 -5.69
CA GLY A 219 1.77 -4.94 -6.32
C GLY A 219 1.79 -6.11 -5.33
N PHE A 220 0.99 -7.13 -5.61
CA PHE A 220 1.12 -8.43 -4.96
C PHE A 220 2.37 -9.12 -5.47
N ILE A 221 3.03 -9.91 -4.62
CA ILE A 221 4.22 -10.70 -5.01
C ILE A 221 3.90 -12.18 -5.08
N PHE A 222 4.65 -12.88 -5.94
CA PHE A 222 4.47 -14.29 -6.24
C PHE A 222 5.83 -14.98 -6.39
N PRO A 223 5.92 -16.31 -6.18
CA PRO A 223 7.07 -17.08 -6.65
C PRO A 223 7.30 -16.85 -8.15
N LYS A 224 8.55 -16.93 -8.60
CA LYS A 224 8.90 -16.79 -10.01
C LYS A 224 8.15 -17.81 -10.88
N GLY A 225 7.50 -17.32 -11.94
CA GLY A 225 6.74 -18.15 -12.89
C GLY A 225 5.40 -18.65 -12.34
N SER A 226 4.86 -18.01 -11.31
CA SER A 226 3.58 -18.39 -10.71
C SER A 226 2.43 -18.30 -11.71
N GLU A 227 1.59 -19.34 -11.75
CA GLU A 227 0.37 -19.39 -12.56
C GLU A 227 -0.72 -18.39 -12.11
N PHE A 228 -0.59 -17.81 -10.92
CA PHE A 228 -1.57 -16.86 -10.37
C PHE A 228 -1.39 -15.43 -10.88
N VAL A 229 -0.24 -15.06 -11.45
CA VAL A 229 0.06 -13.68 -11.88
C VAL A 229 -0.97 -13.20 -12.90
N GLU A 230 -1.16 -13.92 -14.00
CA GLU A 230 -2.07 -13.52 -15.08
C GLU A 230 -3.55 -13.48 -14.65
N PRO A 231 -4.11 -14.49 -13.94
CA PRO A 231 -5.46 -14.42 -13.41
C PRO A 231 -5.71 -13.25 -12.48
N ILE A 232 -4.76 -12.96 -11.59
CA ILE A 232 -4.87 -11.82 -10.66
C ILE A 232 -4.79 -10.49 -11.40
N ASN A 233 -3.90 -10.36 -12.40
CA ASN A 233 -3.82 -9.18 -13.25
C ASN A 233 -5.14 -8.93 -14.01
N ALA A 234 -5.75 -9.97 -14.55
CA ALA A 234 -7.05 -9.87 -15.20
C ALA A 234 -8.14 -9.39 -14.23
N ALA A 235 -8.15 -9.91 -12.99
CA ALA A 235 -9.08 -9.45 -11.96
C ALA A 235 -8.84 -7.98 -11.56
N ILE A 236 -7.58 -7.57 -11.35
CA ILE A 236 -7.21 -6.17 -11.06
C ILE A 236 -7.68 -5.24 -12.20
N ALA A 237 -7.44 -5.63 -13.45
CA ALA A 237 -7.87 -4.84 -14.62
C ALA A 237 -9.40 -4.69 -14.67
N ALA A 238 -10.14 -5.75 -14.40
CA ALA A 238 -11.61 -5.73 -14.33
C ALA A 238 -12.10 -4.83 -13.18
N MET A 239 -11.46 -4.92 -11.99
CA MET A 239 -11.79 -4.08 -10.82
C MET A 239 -11.49 -2.58 -11.07
N LYS A 240 -10.46 -2.27 -11.86
CA LYS A 240 -10.21 -0.90 -12.33
C LYS A 240 -11.30 -0.43 -13.28
N ALA A 241 -11.68 -1.27 -14.24
CA ALA A 241 -12.63 -0.92 -15.30
C ALA A 241 -14.06 -0.69 -14.78
N ASP A 242 -14.50 -1.43 -13.76
CA ASP A 242 -15.84 -1.35 -13.20
C ASP A 242 -15.97 -0.45 -11.95
N GLY A 243 -14.88 0.19 -11.53
CA GLY A 243 -14.86 1.13 -10.39
C GLY A 243 -14.76 0.45 -9.02
N THR A 244 -14.55 -0.86 -8.95
CA THR A 244 -14.43 -1.58 -7.67
C THR A 244 -13.22 -1.09 -6.87
N LEU A 245 -12.05 -0.83 -7.50
CA LEU A 245 -10.90 -0.29 -6.80
C LEU A 245 -11.19 1.11 -6.24
N ASP A 246 -11.92 1.96 -6.97
CA ASP A 246 -12.30 3.28 -6.49
C ASP A 246 -13.24 3.19 -5.28
N ALA A 247 -14.17 2.24 -5.29
CA ALA A 247 -15.05 1.98 -4.14
C ALA A 247 -14.27 1.50 -2.90
N LEU A 248 -13.25 0.65 -3.08
CA LEU A 248 -12.35 0.23 -1.99
C LEU A 248 -11.51 1.41 -1.47
N ASN A 249 -11.00 2.26 -2.35
CA ASN A 249 -10.28 3.48 -1.98
C ASN A 249 -11.18 4.41 -1.16
N GLN A 250 -12.42 4.63 -1.60
CA GLN A 250 -13.39 5.42 -0.86
C GLN A 250 -13.66 4.84 0.53
N LYS A 251 -13.89 3.53 0.63
CA LYS A 251 -14.12 2.84 1.90
C LYS A 251 -12.96 3.01 2.88
N TRP A 252 -11.74 2.73 2.44
CA TRP A 252 -10.60 2.57 3.34
C TRP A 252 -9.79 3.86 3.57
N PHE A 253 -9.73 4.77 2.59
CA PHE A 253 -8.92 6.00 2.69
C PHE A 253 -9.75 7.27 2.96
N VAL A 254 -11.08 7.21 2.80
CA VAL A 254 -11.96 8.36 3.04
C VAL A 254 -12.95 8.11 4.20
N GLU A 255 -13.63 6.97 4.17
CA GLU A 255 -14.71 6.67 5.13
C GLU A 255 -14.21 6.00 6.40
N TYR A 256 -13.26 5.08 6.30
CA TYR A 256 -12.68 4.40 7.46
C TYR A 256 -11.92 5.39 8.35
N LYS A 257 -12.20 5.36 9.65
CA LYS A 257 -11.52 6.19 10.65
C LYS A 257 -10.63 5.32 11.52
N MET A 258 -9.32 5.48 11.39
CA MET A 258 -8.38 4.79 12.26
C MET A 258 -8.59 5.22 13.71
N GLY A 259 -8.71 4.24 14.62
CA GLY A 259 -8.84 4.49 16.05
C GLY A 259 -10.26 4.64 16.58
N GLU A 260 -11.30 4.70 15.74
CA GLU A 260 -12.72 4.68 16.16
C GLU A 260 -13.26 3.28 16.46
#